data_42449dd52dcd4d0c772a4dcc3ea3f8ef
#
_entry.id   42449dd52dcd4d0c772a4dcc3ea3f8ef
#
_cell.length_a   1.000
_cell.length_b   1.000
_cell.length_c   1.000
_cell.angle_alpha   90.00
_cell.angle_beta   90.00
_cell.angle_gamma   90.00
#
_symmetry.space_group_name_H-M   'P 1'
#
loop_
_entity.id
_entity.type
_entity.pdbx_description
1 polymer ?
#
loop_
_entity_poly.entity_id
_entity_poly.type
_entity_poly.pdbx_seq_one_letter_code
_entity_poly.pdbx_strand_id
1 'polypeptide(L)'
;VVVEPAAVSPSAVGVVTTTTAAPVAFDPAVEAWRSFVAVWFRSEHVDLVLALIGCESSGRADAVNDTKARNGMTAVGLLQHLDGYWPSRAIKANEAGYRNSGDIFNPFDQLAVSAWLAYSTPQGFNHWECFDQEAAS
;
A
#
# COMPACT_ATOMS: atom_id res chain seq x y z
N VAL A 1 -14.55 -20.21 -1.49
CA VAL A 1 -14.65 -19.67 -1.85
C VAL A 1 -14.29 -19.69 -2.05
N VAL A 2 -14.35 -20.30 -1.80
CA VAL A 2 -14.45 -19.82 -2.18
C VAL A 2 -14.02 -19.99 -2.50
N VAL A 3 -14.02 -20.61 -2.30
CA VAL A 3 -14.06 -20.29 -2.73
C VAL A 3 -13.62 -20.53 -3.02
N GLU A 4 -13.54 -20.97 -2.82
CA GLU A 4 -13.62 -20.80 -3.18
C GLU A 4 -13.36 -21.01 -3.40
N PRO A 5 -13.31 -21.80 -3.22
CA PRO A 5 -13.53 -21.69 -3.52
C PRO A 5 -13.48 -21.81 -3.74
N ALA A 6 -13.62 -22.51 -3.49
CA ALA A 6 -14.07 -22.09 -3.71
C ALA A 6 -14.20 -22.05 -3.93
N ALA A 7 -14.44 -22.73 -3.90
CA ALA A 7 -15.05 -22.17 -4.11
C ALA A 7 -15.36 -22.16 -4.34
N VAL A 8 -15.50 -22.67 -4.26
CA VAL A 8 -16.33 -22.04 -4.43
C VAL A 8 -16.69 -22.16 -4.75
N SER A 9 -17.16 -22.97 -4.84
CA SER A 9 -18.01 -22.49 -5.14
C SER A 9 -18.38 -22.58 -5.46
N PRO A 10 -18.53 -22.82 -5.19
CA PRO A 10 -19.44 -22.28 -5.45
C PRO A 10 -19.79 -22.18 -5.65
N SER A 11 -20.21 -22.68 -5.55
CA SER A 11 -20.98 -21.92 -5.75
C SER A 11 -21.25 -21.58 -5.87
N ALA A 12 -21.55 -22.04 -5.74
CA ALA A 12 -22.20 -21.09 -5.89
C ALA A 12 -22.44 -20.77 -6.04
N VAL A 13 -22.64 -21.11 -6.05
CA VAL A 13 -23.19 -20.17 -6.23
C VAL A 13 -23.55 -19.54 -6.30
N GLY A 14 -23.50 -19.70 -6.25
CA GLY A 14 -23.99 -18.63 -6.40
C GLY A 14 -24.13 -18.14 -6.29
N VAL A 15 -24.47 -18.09 -6.37
CA VAL A 15 -24.77 -17.08 -6.31
C VAL A 15 -24.81 -16.52 -5.98
N VAL A 16 -24.65 -16.53 -5.96
CA VAL A 16 -24.72 -15.61 -5.62
C VAL A 16 -24.83 -14.87 -5.43
N THR A 17 -25.08 -14.67 -5.45
CA THR A 17 -25.16 -13.69 -5.26
C THR A 17 -25.11 -13.12 -4.64
N THR A 18 -24.73 -13.08 -4.59
CA THR A 18 -24.57 -12.40 -3.85
C THR A 18 -24.31 -11.31 -3.96
N THR A 19 -24.64 -10.91 -3.41
CA THR A 19 -24.23 -9.65 -3.50
C THR A 19 -23.21 -9.25 -2.66
N THR A 20 -22.21 -9.45 -3.10
CA THR A 20 -21.08 -8.85 -2.58
C THR A 20 -21.16 -7.44 -2.85
N ALA A 21 -20.93 -6.67 -1.88
CA ALA A 21 -20.63 -5.31 -2.08
C ALA A 21 -19.60 -5.22 -3.18
N ALA A 22 -19.90 -4.48 -4.19
CA ALA A 22 -18.94 -4.24 -5.24
C ALA A 22 -17.63 -3.79 -4.58
N PRO A 23 -16.50 -4.30 -5.01
CA PRO A 23 -15.22 -3.81 -4.50
C PRO A 23 -15.16 -2.31 -4.70
N VAL A 24 -14.59 -1.61 -3.75
CA VAL A 24 -14.42 -0.17 -3.84
C VAL A 24 -13.66 0.11 -5.13
N ALA A 25 -14.27 0.92 -6.00
CA ALA A 25 -13.64 1.28 -7.26
C ALA A 25 -12.69 2.44 -7.01
N PHE A 26 -11.41 2.18 -7.18
CA PHE A 26 -10.42 3.24 -7.10
C PHE A 26 -10.17 3.81 -8.50
N ASP A 27 -9.59 5.00 -8.53
CA ASP A 27 -9.14 5.61 -9.77
C ASP A 27 -8.26 4.61 -10.54
N PRO A 28 -8.35 4.54 -11.87
CA PRO A 28 -7.51 3.61 -12.63
C PRO A 28 -6.02 3.75 -12.35
N ALA A 29 -5.54 4.97 -12.07
CA ALA A 29 -4.13 5.19 -11.73
C ALA A 29 -3.76 4.52 -10.41
N VAL A 30 -4.71 4.33 -9.49
CA VAL A 30 -4.52 3.64 -8.23
C VAL A 30 -4.73 2.14 -8.39
N GLU A 31 -5.79 1.75 -9.11
CA GLU A 31 -6.08 0.33 -9.34
C GLU A 31 -4.95 -0.41 -10.04
N ALA A 32 -4.18 0.29 -10.86
CA ALA A 32 -3.06 -0.31 -11.58
C ALA A 32 -2.04 -0.94 -10.63
N TRP A 33 -2.04 -0.54 -9.36
CA TRP A 33 -1.07 -1.05 -8.38
C TRP A 33 -1.57 -2.25 -7.58
N ARG A 34 -2.83 -2.66 -7.76
CA ARG A 34 -3.44 -3.70 -6.92
C ARG A 34 -2.63 -4.99 -6.87
N SER A 35 -2.21 -5.52 -8.01
CA SER A 35 -1.49 -6.78 -8.03
C SER A 35 -0.11 -6.67 -7.38
N PHE A 36 0.52 -5.51 -7.49
CA PHE A 36 1.83 -5.28 -6.88
C PHE A 36 1.71 -5.10 -5.37
N VAL A 37 0.65 -4.42 -4.92
CA VAL A 37 0.34 -4.29 -3.49
C VAL A 37 0.11 -5.67 -2.89
N ALA A 38 -0.60 -6.54 -3.59
CA ALA A 38 -0.92 -7.88 -3.11
C ALA A 38 0.31 -8.77 -2.94
N VAL A 39 1.44 -8.43 -3.55
CA VAL A 39 2.70 -9.17 -3.36
C VAL A 39 3.21 -9.00 -1.94
N TRP A 40 3.08 -7.79 -1.38
CA TRP A 40 3.71 -7.44 -0.11
C TRP A 40 2.74 -7.33 1.06
N PHE A 41 1.47 -7.07 0.79
CA PHE A 41 0.48 -6.83 1.84
C PHE A 41 -0.52 -7.98 1.91
N ARG A 42 -1.04 -8.22 3.12
CA ARG A 42 -2.10 -9.22 3.32
C ARG A 42 -3.33 -8.83 2.53
N SER A 43 -4.09 -9.83 2.09
CA SER A 43 -5.27 -9.58 1.25
C SER A 43 -6.27 -8.63 1.90
N GLU A 44 -6.44 -8.73 3.23
CA GLU A 44 -7.38 -7.85 3.94
C GLU A 44 -6.91 -6.39 4.00
N HIS A 45 -5.65 -6.12 3.67
CA HIS A 45 -5.13 -4.76 3.68
C HIS A 45 -4.96 -4.13 2.30
N VAL A 46 -5.22 -4.88 1.23
CA VAL A 46 -4.95 -4.38 -0.13
C VAL A 46 -5.77 -3.12 -0.43
N ASP A 47 -7.07 -3.14 -0.13
CA ASP A 47 -7.91 -1.98 -0.38
C ASP A 47 -7.50 -0.78 0.47
N LEU A 48 -7.12 -1.01 1.74
CA LEU A 48 -6.60 0.05 2.58
C LEU A 48 -5.35 0.69 1.97
N VAL A 49 -4.42 -0.14 1.51
CA VAL A 49 -3.17 0.39 0.92
C VAL A 49 -3.46 1.16 -0.36
N LEU A 50 -4.40 0.69 -1.18
CA LEU A 50 -4.79 1.42 -2.39
C LEU A 50 -5.42 2.77 -2.03
N ALA A 51 -6.24 2.82 -0.98
CA ALA A 51 -6.80 4.08 -0.51
C ALA A 51 -5.69 5.03 -0.05
N LEU A 52 -4.68 4.51 0.66
CA LEU A 52 -3.53 5.31 1.08
C LEU A 52 -2.74 5.83 -0.13
N ILE A 53 -2.51 4.98 -1.12
CA ILE A 53 -1.83 5.39 -2.35
C ILE A 53 -2.59 6.52 -3.04
N GLY A 54 -3.90 6.39 -3.13
CA GLY A 54 -4.73 7.43 -3.73
C GLY A 54 -4.61 8.76 -3.00
N CYS A 55 -4.65 8.72 -1.68
CA CYS A 55 -4.54 9.91 -0.84
C CYS A 55 -3.15 10.52 -0.89
N GLU A 56 -2.10 9.69 -0.81
CA GLU A 56 -0.73 10.19 -0.70
C GLU A 56 -0.17 10.69 -2.03
N SER A 57 -0.48 10.02 -3.14
CA SER A 57 0.20 10.29 -4.40
C SER A 57 -0.71 10.30 -5.62
N SER A 58 -2.00 10.01 -5.45
CA SER A 58 -2.93 9.80 -6.57
C SER A 58 -2.47 8.68 -7.50
N GLY A 59 -1.73 7.71 -6.98
CA GLY A 59 -1.25 6.57 -7.75
C GLY A 59 0.05 6.81 -8.50
N ARG A 60 0.76 7.91 -8.21
CA ARG A 60 1.97 8.25 -8.95
C ARG A 60 3.22 7.82 -8.21
N ALA A 61 3.95 6.86 -8.78
CA ALA A 61 5.19 6.36 -8.19
C ALA A 61 6.31 7.41 -8.22
N ASP A 62 6.21 8.39 -9.10
CA ASP A 62 7.18 9.46 -9.22
C ASP A 62 6.75 10.75 -8.52
N ALA A 63 5.71 10.70 -7.70
CA ALA A 63 5.25 11.88 -6.98
C ALA A 63 6.33 12.37 -6.03
N VAL A 64 6.61 13.67 -6.10
CA VAL A 64 7.60 14.31 -5.23
C VAL A 64 6.93 15.49 -4.56
N ASN A 65 6.96 15.52 -3.23
CA ASN A 65 6.34 16.58 -2.47
C ASN A 65 7.37 17.19 -1.54
N ASP A 66 7.76 18.41 -1.85
CA ASP A 66 8.82 19.14 -1.16
C ASP A 66 8.20 20.05 -0.13
N THR A 67 7.80 19.49 1.02
CA THR A 67 7.16 20.30 2.06
C THR A 67 8.15 20.57 3.18
N LYS A 68 8.24 21.84 3.56
CA LYS A 68 9.12 22.26 4.65
C LYS A 68 8.65 21.79 6.02
N ALA A 69 7.39 21.36 6.11
CA ALA A 69 6.83 20.88 7.37
C ALA A 69 7.44 19.57 7.84
N ARG A 70 8.27 18.93 7.01
CA ARG A 70 8.89 17.63 7.31
C ARG A 70 10.39 17.76 7.53
N ASN A 71 10.82 18.80 8.21
CA ASN A 71 12.23 19.02 8.55
C ASN A 71 13.12 19.11 7.31
N GLY A 72 12.58 19.69 6.21
CA GLY A 72 13.33 19.84 4.98
C GLY A 72 13.44 18.58 4.14
N MET A 73 12.80 17.49 4.57
CA MET A 73 12.80 16.26 3.79
C MET A 73 11.79 16.31 2.66
N THR A 74 12.07 15.57 1.59
CA THR A 74 11.19 15.44 0.46
C THR A 74 10.46 14.10 0.54
N ALA A 75 9.15 14.11 0.31
CA ALA A 75 8.35 12.90 0.27
C ALA A 75 8.26 12.39 -1.16
N VAL A 76 8.49 11.10 -1.37
CA VAL A 76 8.62 10.52 -2.69
C VAL A 76 7.75 9.27 -2.83
N GLY A 77 7.05 9.17 -3.95
CA GLY A 77 6.47 7.93 -4.43
C GLY A 77 5.04 7.66 -4.00
N LEU A 78 4.62 6.44 -4.23
CA LEU A 78 3.25 6.00 -4.02
C LEU A 78 2.74 6.29 -2.62
N LEU A 79 3.57 6.03 -1.60
CA LEU A 79 3.20 6.20 -0.21
C LEU A 79 4.05 7.26 0.48
N GLN A 80 4.67 8.12 -0.29
CA GLN A 80 5.31 9.35 0.17
C GLN A 80 6.36 9.09 1.25
N HIS A 81 7.36 8.29 0.91
CA HIS A 81 8.49 8.05 1.79
C HIS A 81 9.37 9.28 1.89
N LEU A 82 9.78 9.62 3.11
CA LEU A 82 10.66 10.75 3.33
C LEU A 82 12.10 10.33 3.01
N ASP A 83 12.76 11.10 2.15
CA ASP A 83 14.07 10.75 1.63
C ASP A 83 15.15 10.66 2.71
N GLY A 84 15.00 11.44 3.79
CA GLY A 84 15.96 11.40 4.90
C GLY A 84 15.91 10.12 5.71
N TYR A 85 14.76 9.43 5.75
CA TYR A 85 14.61 8.17 6.47
C TYR A 85 14.79 6.95 5.57
N TRP A 86 14.71 7.14 4.26
CA TRP A 86 14.66 6.04 3.30
C TRP A 86 15.85 5.09 3.38
N PRO A 87 17.12 5.57 3.39
CA PRO A 87 18.24 4.62 3.35
C PRO A 87 18.22 3.62 4.49
N SER A 88 17.97 4.09 5.71
CA SER A 88 17.89 3.21 6.88
C SER A 88 16.73 2.24 6.79
N ARG A 89 15.58 2.72 6.35
CA ARG A 89 14.37 1.88 6.23
C ARG A 89 14.56 0.80 5.17
N ALA A 90 15.17 1.15 4.03
CA ALA A 90 15.41 0.20 2.96
C ALA A 90 16.34 -0.94 3.43
N ILE A 91 17.39 -0.60 4.17
CA ILE A 91 18.31 -1.59 4.72
C ILE A 91 17.58 -2.52 5.69
N LYS A 92 16.82 -1.95 6.63
CA LYS A 92 16.11 -2.75 7.63
C LYS A 92 15.04 -3.63 7.01
N ALA A 93 14.36 -3.12 5.99
CA ALA A 93 13.38 -3.91 5.27
C ALA A 93 14.04 -5.13 4.60
N ASN A 94 15.19 -4.93 3.95
CA ASN A 94 15.95 -6.03 3.36
C ASN A 94 16.33 -7.07 4.41
N GLU A 95 16.81 -6.63 5.55
CA GLU A 95 17.23 -7.53 6.62
C GLU A 95 16.06 -8.36 7.14
N ALA A 96 14.86 -7.80 7.08
CA ALA A 96 13.64 -8.46 7.54
C ALA A 96 12.97 -9.31 6.46
N GLY A 97 13.58 -9.40 5.26
CA GLY A 97 13.03 -10.21 4.17
C GLY A 97 12.19 -9.45 3.15
N TYR A 98 12.02 -8.15 3.33
CA TYR A 98 11.29 -7.33 2.36
C TYR A 98 12.29 -6.79 1.33
N ARG A 99 12.62 -7.66 0.36
CA ARG A 99 13.69 -7.42 -0.60
C ARG A 99 13.46 -6.18 -1.43
N ASN A 100 14.47 -5.33 -1.51
CA ASN A 100 14.41 -4.10 -2.30
C ASN A 100 15.83 -3.71 -2.71
N SER A 101 15.93 -2.88 -3.75
CA SER A 101 17.22 -2.41 -4.25
C SER A 101 17.64 -1.07 -3.63
N GLY A 102 16.79 -0.50 -2.78
CA GLY A 102 17.09 0.78 -2.11
C GLY A 102 16.81 2.00 -2.96
N ASP A 103 16.11 1.86 -4.05
CA ASP A 103 15.80 2.98 -4.95
C ASP A 103 14.44 3.58 -4.58
N ILE A 104 14.47 4.78 -4.01
CA ILE A 104 13.26 5.46 -3.53
C ILE A 104 12.26 5.75 -4.66
N PHE A 105 12.72 5.82 -5.91
CA PHE A 105 11.86 6.05 -7.07
C PHE A 105 11.34 4.77 -7.70
N ASN A 106 11.78 3.61 -7.23
CA ASN A 106 11.30 2.34 -7.74
C ASN A 106 10.01 1.94 -7.00
N PRO A 107 8.88 1.81 -7.70
CA PRO A 107 7.61 1.51 -7.02
C PRO A 107 7.61 0.17 -6.29
N PHE A 108 8.34 -0.82 -6.78
CA PHE A 108 8.42 -2.12 -6.11
C PHE A 108 9.19 -2.00 -4.79
N ASP A 109 10.26 -1.22 -4.78
CA ASP A 109 11.01 -0.94 -3.56
C ASP A 109 10.16 -0.14 -2.58
N GLN A 110 9.41 0.85 -3.08
CA GLN A 110 8.52 1.65 -2.25
C GLN A 110 7.51 0.76 -1.52
N LEU A 111 6.91 -0.20 -2.22
CA LEU A 111 5.92 -1.09 -1.62
C LEU A 111 6.54 -2.08 -0.64
N ALA A 112 7.72 -2.61 -0.95
CA ALA A 112 8.41 -3.53 -0.05
C ALA A 112 8.75 -2.84 1.28
N VAL A 113 9.29 -1.63 1.22
CA VAL A 113 9.64 -0.86 2.43
C VAL A 113 8.38 -0.45 3.18
N SER A 114 7.31 -0.10 2.46
CA SER A 114 6.03 0.24 3.09
C SER A 114 5.45 -0.94 3.86
N ALA A 115 5.51 -2.14 3.28
CA ALA A 115 5.04 -3.33 3.98
C ALA A 115 5.85 -3.60 5.24
N TRP A 116 7.17 -3.41 5.17
CA TRP A 116 8.00 -3.53 6.36
C TRP A 116 7.57 -2.53 7.44
N LEU A 117 7.33 -1.27 7.07
CA LEU A 117 6.86 -0.27 8.02
C LEU A 117 5.53 -0.68 8.65
N ALA A 118 4.59 -1.14 7.84
CA ALA A 118 3.26 -1.48 8.30
C ALA A 118 3.26 -2.68 9.25
N TYR A 119 4.08 -3.68 8.97
CA TYR A 119 4.01 -4.95 9.69
C TYR A 119 5.11 -5.16 10.71
N SER A 120 6.18 -4.37 10.66
CA SER A 120 7.36 -4.62 11.49
C SER A 120 7.74 -3.47 12.40
N THR A 121 6.93 -2.42 12.46
CA THR A 121 7.17 -1.29 13.38
C THR A 121 5.96 -1.07 14.27
N PRO A 122 6.15 -0.49 15.47
CA PRO A 122 5.04 -0.25 16.38
C PRO A 122 3.96 0.67 15.82
N GLN A 123 4.34 1.63 14.97
CA GLN A 123 3.39 2.57 14.39
C GLN A 123 2.49 1.93 13.34
N GLY A 124 2.95 0.86 12.67
CA GLY A 124 2.16 0.21 11.65
C GLY A 124 1.69 1.17 10.58
N PHE A 125 0.41 1.13 10.25
CA PHE A 125 -0.17 2.02 9.25
C PHE A 125 -0.23 3.48 9.69
N ASN A 126 0.01 3.78 10.95
CA ASN A 126 0.02 5.16 11.44
C ASN A 126 1.20 5.98 10.93
N HIS A 127 2.14 5.36 10.22
CA HIS A 127 3.17 6.11 9.51
C HIS A 127 2.59 7.05 8.46
N TRP A 128 1.39 6.78 7.96
CA TRP A 128 0.77 7.57 6.89
C TRP A 128 -0.34 8.43 7.47
N GLU A 129 -0.27 9.74 7.21
CA GLU A 129 -1.30 10.68 7.66
C GLU A 129 -2.67 10.32 7.13
N CYS A 130 -2.72 9.83 5.91
CA CYS A 130 -3.98 9.47 5.28
C CYS A 130 -4.69 8.31 5.98
N PHE A 131 -3.97 7.52 6.78
CA PHE A 131 -4.58 6.40 7.50
C PHE A 131 -5.66 6.87 8.47
N ASP A 132 -5.40 7.93 9.22
CA ASP A 132 -6.38 8.47 10.15
C ASP A 132 -7.63 8.95 9.43
N GLN A 133 -7.48 9.54 8.25
CA GLN A 133 -8.60 10.00 7.44
C GLN A 133 -9.43 8.82 6.94
N GLU A 134 -8.77 7.77 6.47
CA GLU A 134 -9.47 6.57 6.00
C GLU A 134 -10.18 5.86 7.14
N ALA A 135 -9.55 5.79 8.29
CA ALA A 135 -10.16 5.13 9.45
C ALA A 135 -11.36 5.91 9.98
N ALA A 136 -11.39 7.22 9.76
CA ALA A 136 -12.48 8.08 10.24
C ALA A 136 -13.68 8.10 9.30
N SER A 137 -13.53 7.65 8.06
CA SER A 137 -14.61 7.70 7.07
C SER A 137 -15.53 6.47 7.05
#